data_4c59e0b7a36508847c178db577ba6b80
#
_entry.id   4c59e0b7a36508847c178db577ba6b80
#
_cell.length_a   1.000
_cell.length_b   1.000
_cell.length_c   1.000
_cell.angle_alpha   90.00
_cell.angle_beta   90.00
_cell.angle_gamma   90.00
#
_symmetry.space_group_name_H-M   'P 1'
#
loop_
_entity.id
_entity.type
_entity.pdbx_description
1 polymer ?
#
loop_
_entity_poly.entity_id
_entity_poly.type
_entity_poly.pdbx_seq_one_letter_code
_entity_poly.pdbx_strand_id
1 'polypeptide(L)'
;MKQFRIMLWVLSLVALFGVACSNVEPRVEEPVWDEAIYVAYANIENIHTKADLANIDLSRLEHSLRNELTSEERADIDQLMALLRNPSIAGIDVGKPAYIAIRQLSSDGDPKHASLALELCNAQALDTALESLRDKVSIENFTLEGDTRIIRFNATSYLGYNNERIVALHCDVEGMDPHSELLKLLAYLPADMSRFGSRDVALHIDTRKLFSIIVGDPVQNIEPASESEEQTDESSAEEELLANFWEAYYQYLTDESTMIVGLTFENGSILLDSDISRINENANRIFVEANGSNLKMLDKSPIAILNAGINGEVASNLLNTAVDAAMELNQIPASNEINIVKNIALGIVSSMQGDLTLALSDAEGRLIDDVFYGKKLVFTTANALFASEVKDDYIMQNISLYGGSFLQKKGPNKYFASMFGNNIHIGDKGNRFYVGVNNNGENKTPSASNEEWSNNVNGSYVYSMIDFKKLFNTSFGRAALSTIYQNTQSSSERDLAKLFAERADHLFILCNGGEDYAHGEIMLTLVDGQTNALNQIITIANNL
;
A
#
# COMPACT_ATOMS: atom_id res chain seq x y z
N MET A 1 -12.87 4.33 12.65
CA MET A 1 -13.29 4.66 11.27
C MET A 1 -12.25 5.44 10.46
N LYS A 2 -11.79 6.66 10.84
CA LYS A 2 -10.78 7.40 10.03
C LYS A 2 -9.46 6.64 9.78
N GLN A 3 -8.91 5.94 10.77
CA GLN A 3 -7.67 5.17 10.59
C GLN A 3 -7.86 3.94 9.70
N PHE A 4 -9.02 3.29 9.78
CA PHE A 4 -9.36 2.17 8.90
C PHE A 4 -9.55 2.62 7.44
N ARG A 5 -10.15 3.80 7.21
CA ARG A 5 -10.25 4.41 5.88
C ARG A 5 -8.87 4.73 5.29
N ILE A 6 -7.92 5.25 6.08
CA ILE A 6 -6.55 5.52 5.63
C ILE A 6 -5.84 4.21 5.26
N MET A 7 -6.00 3.15 6.04
CA MET A 7 -5.43 1.83 5.76
C MET A 7 -6.05 1.21 4.48
N LEU A 8 -7.37 1.38 4.27
CA LEU A 8 -8.04 0.98 3.03
C LEU A 8 -7.53 1.79 1.81
N TRP A 9 -7.29 3.09 1.96
CA TRP A 9 -6.72 3.94 0.92
C TRP A 9 -5.28 3.51 0.55
N VAL A 10 -4.46 3.19 1.53
CA VAL A 10 -3.10 2.67 1.31
C VAL A 10 -3.15 1.30 0.64
N LEU A 11 -4.02 0.39 1.10
CA LEU A 11 -4.24 -0.91 0.47
C LEU A 11 -4.82 -0.78 -0.95
N SER A 12 -5.70 0.19 -1.20
CA SER A 12 -6.28 0.45 -2.52
C SER A 12 -5.26 1.05 -3.48
N LEU A 13 -4.36 1.94 -3.01
CA LEU A 13 -3.25 2.46 -3.81
C LEU A 13 -2.25 1.34 -4.16
N VAL A 14 -1.92 0.48 -3.21
CA VAL A 14 -1.08 -0.70 -3.45
C VAL A 14 -1.75 -1.66 -4.44
N ALA A 15 -3.07 -1.86 -4.33
CA ALA A 15 -3.84 -2.69 -5.26
C ALA A 15 -3.95 -2.09 -6.67
N LEU A 16 -4.05 -0.75 -6.80
CA LEU A 16 -4.05 -0.06 -8.10
C LEU A 16 -2.69 -0.16 -8.82
N PHE A 17 -1.60 -0.26 -8.07
CA PHE A 17 -0.24 -0.41 -8.61
C PHE A 17 0.23 -1.87 -8.69
N GLY A 18 -0.48 -2.81 -8.03
CA GLY A 18 -0.06 -4.20 -7.90
C GLY A 18 -0.71 -5.14 -8.94
N VAL A 19 -0.50 -4.93 -10.25
CA VAL A 19 -1.00 -5.83 -11.29
C VAL A 19 0.15 -6.59 -11.93
N ALA A 20 0.67 -7.72 -11.36
CA ALA A 20 1.39 -8.77 -12.10
C ALA A 20 2.13 -9.87 -11.34
N CYS A 21 2.11 -11.03 -11.85
CA CYS A 21 2.87 -12.29 -11.81
C CYS A 21 2.92 -13.17 -10.56
N SER A 22 2.28 -14.33 -10.64
CA SER A 22 2.89 -15.59 -10.21
C SER A 22 2.18 -16.80 -10.83
N ASN A 23 2.92 -17.85 -11.22
CA ASN A 23 2.39 -19.16 -11.55
C ASN A 23 2.06 -19.88 -10.24
N VAL A 24 0.79 -20.17 -9.98
CA VAL A 24 0.34 -20.94 -8.83
C VAL A 24 -0.20 -22.28 -9.32
N GLU A 25 0.38 -23.39 -8.83
CA GLU A 25 -0.10 -24.76 -9.08
C GLU A 25 -1.45 -25.02 -8.37
N PRO A 26 -2.31 -25.94 -8.90
CA PRO A 26 -3.63 -26.21 -8.33
C PRO A 26 -3.56 -26.90 -6.97
N ARG A 27 -4.45 -26.53 -6.05
CA ARG A 27 -4.46 -26.88 -4.63
C ARG A 27 -5.37 -28.05 -4.28
N VAL A 28 -5.01 -28.70 -3.16
CA VAL A 28 -5.87 -29.58 -2.36
C VAL A 28 -6.63 -28.72 -1.34
N GLU A 29 -7.96 -28.79 -1.34
CA GLU A 29 -8.88 -27.98 -0.52
C GLU A 29 -8.75 -28.28 0.98
N GLU A 30 -8.55 -27.24 1.80
CA GLU A 30 -8.68 -27.28 3.25
C GLU A 30 -9.82 -26.34 3.71
N PRO A 31 -10.97 -26.88 4.16
CA PRO A 31 -12.23 -26.13 4.18
C PRO A 31 -12.29 -24.97 5.19
N VAL A 32 -11.52 -25.03 6.30
CA VAL A 32 -11.70 -24.07 7.41
C VAL A 32 -11.03 -22.73 7.16
N TRP A 33 -9.84 -22.74 6.55
CA TRP A 33 -9.05 -21.53 6.30
C TRP A 33 -9.37 -20.92 4.94
N ASP A 34 -9.83 -21.73 3.97
CA ASP A 34 -10.25 -21.26 2.65
C ASP A 34 -11.57 -20.47 2.67
N GLU A 35 -12.37 -20.62 3.73
CA GLU A 35 -13.57 -19.80 3.95
C GLU A 35 -13.25 -18.41 4.53
N ALA A 36 -12.01 -18.15 4.96
CA ALA A 36 -11.64 -16.88 5.55
C ALA A 36 -11.61 -15.76 4.50
N ILE A 37 -12.07 -14.57 4.91
CA ILE A 37 -11.92 -13.33 4.14
C ILE A 37 -10.47 -12.88 4.21
N TYR A 38 -9.87 -13.00 5.41
CA TYR A 38 -8.48 -12.66 5.69
C TYR A 38 -7.77 -13.82 6.39
N VAL A 39 -6.55 -14.10 5.95
CA VAL A 39 -5.60 -14.92 6.70
C VAL A 39 -4.29 -14.13 6.84
N ALA A 40 -4.01 -13.67 8.05
CA ALA A 40 -2.71 -13.07 8.35
C ALA A 40 -1.74 -14.17 8.80
N TYR A 41 -0.51 -14.00 8.38
CA TYR A 41 0.63 -14.87 8.66
C TYR A 41 1.76 -14.05 9.28
N ALA A 42 2.44 -14.60 10.27
CA ALA A 42 3.65 -14.02 10.84
C ALA A 42 4.70 -15.10 11.09
N ASN A 43 5.87 -14.91 10.49
CA ASN A 43 7.04 -15.77 10.74
C ASN A 43 7.71 -15.32 12.04
N ILE A 44 7.40 -16.01 13.14
CA ILE A 44 7.87 -15.62 14.49
C ILE A 44 9.39 -15.67 14.58
N GLU A 45 10.02 -16.71 14.04
CA GLU A 45 11.48 -16.88 14.06
C GLU A 45 12.19 -15.74 13.33
N ASN A 46 11.72 -15.40 12.13
CA ASN A 46 12.29 -14.31 11.35
C ASN A 46 12.13 -12.97 12.08
N ILE A 47 10.92 -12.65 12.57
CA ILE A 47 10.65 -11.41 13.29
C ILE A 47 11.54 -11.32 14.53
N HIS A 48 11.61 -12.38 15.32
CA HIS A 48 12.40 -12.43 16.53
C HIS A 48 13.90 -12.24 16.24
N THR A 49 14.41 -12.93 15.22
CA THR A 49 15.83 -12.89 14.82
C THR A 49 16.19 -11.55 14.18
N LYS A 50 15.36 -11.06 13.26
CA LYS A 50 15.61 -9.81 12.54
C LYS A 50 15.50 -8.56 13.42
N ALA A 51 14.61 -8.59 14.40
CA ALA A 51 14.47 -7.56 15.41
C ALA A 51 15.58 -7.61 16.49
N ASP A 52 16.27 -8.74 16.60
CA ASP A 52 17.19 -9.05 17.72
C ASP A 52 16.51 -8.88 19.10
N LEU A 53 15.26 -9.36 19.21
CA LEU A 53 14.41 -9.13 20.39
C LEU A 53 15.03 -9.66 21.68
N ALA A 54 15.93 -10.64 21.60
CA ALA A 54 16.65 -11.18 22.76
C ALA A 54 17.62 -10.15 23.38
N ASN A 55 18.22 -9.27 22.57
CA ASN A 55 19.33 -8.40 23.00
C ASN A 55 19.00 -6.91 22.88
N ILE A 56 17.95 -6.53 22.12
CA ILE A 56 17.60 -5.12 21.93
C ILE A 56 17.16 -4.46 23.23
N ASP A 57 17.59 -3.22 23.46
CA ASP A 57 17.13 -2.44 24.61
C ASP A 57 15.70 -1.94 24.38
N LEU A 58 14.75 -2.45 25.15
CA LEU A 58 13.34 -2.07 25.13
C LEU A 58 12.92 -1.25 26.35
N SER A 59 13.89 -0.68 27.09
CA SER A 59 13.62 -0.01 28.37
C SER A 59 12.67 1.19 28.26
N ARG A 60 12.71 1.95 27.17
CA ARG A 60 11.77 3.06 26.96
C ARG A 60 10.37 2.56 26.61
N LEU A 61 10.23 1.54 25.75
CA LEU A 61 8.95 0.92 25.45
C LEU A 61 8.32 0.37 26.74
N GLU A 62 9.11 -0.34 27.55
CA GLU A 62 8.68 -0.85 28.85
C GLU A 62 8.24 0.29 29.77
N HIS A 63 9.00 1.39 29.83
CA HIS A 63 8.67 2.56 30.64
C HIS A 63 7.37 3.24 30.16
N SER A 64 7.18 3.39 28.87
CA SER A 64 5.95 3.94 28.28
C SER A 64 4.74 3.10 28.64
N LEU A 65 4.82 1.78 28.43
CA LEU A 65 3.75 0.85 28.80
C LEU A 65 3.43 0.92 30.31
N ARG A 66 4.47 0.98 31.18
CA ARG A 66 4.27 1.11 32.63
C ARG A 66 3.59 2.41 33.05
N ASN A 67 3.75 3.49 32.29
CA ASN A 67 3.14 4.79 32.59
C ASN A 67 1.66 4.86 32.20
N GLU A 68 1.26 4.10 31.19
CA GLU A 68 -0.13 4.05 30.71
C GLU A 68 -1.03 3.10 31.52
N LEU A 69 -0.42 2.18 32.29
CA LEU A 69 -1.13 1.12 32.99
C LEU A 69 -1.25 1.39 34.50
N THR A 70 -2.28 0.80 35.10
CA THR A 70 -2.50 0.81 36.55
C THR A 70 -1.41 0.04 37.31
N SER A 71 -1.33 0.21 38.63
CA SER A 71 -0.33 -0.50 39.46
C SER A 71 -0.47 -2.03 39.45
N GLU A 72 -1.68 -2.53 39.22
CA GLU A 72 -1.96 -3.98 39.14
C GLU A 72 -1.49 -4.52 37.78
N GLU A 73 -1.78 -3.80 36.70
CA GLU A 73 -1.39 -4.18 35.33
C GLU A 73 0.14 -4.11 35.11
N ARG A 74 0.86 -3.30 35.89
CA ARG A 74 2.34 -3.17 35.79
C ARG A 74 3.10 -4.47 36.10
N ALA A 75 2.55 -5.32 36.94
CA ALA A 75 3.17 -6.62 37.24
C ALA A 75 3.15 -7.55 36.02
N ASP A 76 2.21 -7.36 35.11
CA ASP A 76 2.05 -8.18 33.93
C ASP A 76 3.02 -7.78 32.81
N ILE A 77 3.55 -6.53 32.83
CA ILE A 77 4.54 -6.07 31.87
C ILE A 77 5.82 -6.90 31.92
N ASP A 78 6.30 -7.25 33.11
CA ASP A 78 7.53 -8.05 33.24
C ASP A 78 7.36 -9.41 32.56
N GLN A 79 6.18 -10.01 32.71
CA GLN A 79 5.85 -11.29 32.06
C GLN A 79 5.68 -11.11 30.53
N LEU A 80 5.02 -10.05 30.10
CA LEU A 80 4.87 -9.73 28.68
C LEU A 80 6.24 -9.47 28.02
N MET A 81 7.12 -8.71 28.66
CA MET A 81 8.47 -8.45 28.17
C MET A 81 9.33 -9.70 28.13
N ALA A 82 9.17 -10.60 29.11
CA ALA A 82 9.84 -11.90 29.10
C ALA A 82 9.36 -12.78 27.94
N LEU A 83 8.05 -12.83 27.67
CA LEU A 83 7.47 -13.54 26.54
C LEU A 83 7.90 -12.95 25.20
N LEU A 84 7.94 -11.63 25.07
CA LEU A 84 8.39 -10.95 23.87
C LEU A 84 9.85 -11.29 23.54
N ARG A 85 10.70 -11.37 24.56
CA ARG A 85 12.10 -11.74 24.40
C ARG A 85 12.33 -13.23 24.16
N ASN A 86 11.45 -14.06 24.69
CA ASN A 86 11.55 -15.52 24.56
C ASN A 86 10.15 -16.17 24.63
N PRO A 87 9.42 -16.27 23.50
CA PRO A 87 8.09 -16.87 23.48
C PRO A 87 8.07 -18.36 23.91
N SER A 88 9.19 -19.08 23.80
CA SER A 88 9.30 -20.47 24.20
C SER A 88 9.11 -20.70 25.72
N ILE A 89 9.19 -19.65 26.54
CA ILE A 89 8.87 -19.72 27.99
C ILE A 89 7.40 -20.15 28.20
N ALA A 90 6.49 -19.74 27.32
CA ALA A 90 5.10 -20.17 27.30
C ALA A 90 4.87 -21.45 26.46
N GLY A 91 5.92 -22.13 26.05
CA GLY A 91 5.82 -23.35 25.24
C GLY A 91 5.46 -23.12 23.77
N ILE A 92 5.51 -21.88 23.27
CA ILE A 92 5.27 -21.55 21.87
C ILE A 92 6.46 -22.01 21.03
N ASP A 93 6.19 -22.70 19.92
CA ASP A 93 7.22 -23.07 18.94
C ASP A 93 7.53 -21.87 18.03
N VAL A 94 8.61 -21.17 18.32
CA VAL A 94 9.03 -20.00 17.55
C VAL A 94 9.50 -20.34 16.13
N GLY A 95 9.91 -21.58 15.87
CA GLY A 95 10.26 -22.08 14.53
C GLY A 95 9.05 -22.28 13.62
N LYS A 96 7.84 -22.06 14.15
CA LYS A 96 6.58 -22.16 13.46
C LYS A 96 5.87 -20.81 13.38
N PRO A 97 5.11 -20.56 12.31
CA PRO A 97 4.41 -19.29 12.15
C PRO A 97 3.16 -19.17 13.04
N ALA A 98 2.72 -17.92 13.21
CA ALA A 98 1.43 -17.58 13.76
C ALA A 98 0.42 -17.29 12.64
N TYR A 99 -0.86 -17.62 12.89
CA TYR A 99 -1.96 -17.37 11.95
C TYR A 99 -3.10 -16.65 12.63
N ILE A 100 -3.67 -15.66 11.93
CA ILE A 100 -4.95 -15.05 12.30
C ILE A 100 -5.88 -15.20 11.12
N ALA A 101 -7.09 -15.72 11.33
CA ALA A 101 -8.12 -15.79 10.30
C ALA A 101 -9.36 -15.02 10.72
N ILE A 102 -9.95 -14.28 9.79
CA ILE A 102 -11.24 -13.61 9.92
C ILE A 102 -12.16 -14.16 8.84
N ARG A 103 -13.24 -14.84 9.26
CA ARG A 103 -14.20 -15.48 8.34
C ARG A 103 -15.45 -14.64 8.14
N GLN A 104 -15.81 -13.81 9.11
CA GLN A 104 -17.01 -13.00 9.02
C GLN A 104 -16.81 -11.66 9.75
N LEU A 105 -17.33 -10.59 9.12
CA LEU A 105 -17.42 -9.26 9.68
C LEU A 105 -18.88 -8.87 9.92
N SER A 106 -19.12 -7.94 10.85
CA SER A 106 -20.40 -7.23 10.99
C SER A 106 -20.54 -6.16 9.90
N SER A 107 -21.72 -5.57 9.77
CA SER A 107 -21.96 -4.39 8.93
C SER A 107 -21.04 -3.21 9.28
N ASP A 108 -20.63 -3.12 10.53
CA ASP A 108 -19.76 -2.05 11.03
C ASP A 108 -18.27 -2.38 10.86
N GLY A 109 -17.94 -3.57 10.29
CA GLY A 109 -16.60 -4.06 10.04
C GLY A 109 -15.91 -4.73 11.23
N ASP A 110 -16.62 -4.98 12.32
CA ASP A 110 -16.09 -5.71 13.48
C ASP A 110 -16.08 -7.21 13.21
N PRO A 111 -15.02 -7.95 13.62
CA PRO A 111 -14.97 -9.39 13.44
C PRO A 111 -16.06 -10.12 14.24
N LYS A 112 -16.93 -10.86 13.55
CA LYS A 112 -17.87 -11.82 14.15
C LYS A 112 -17.28 -13.21 14.31
N HIS A 113 -16.34 -13.57 13.43
CA HIS A 113 -15.58 -14.80 13.54
C HIS A 113 -14.11 -14.49 13.30
N ALA A 114 -13.30 -14.60 14.36
CA ALA A 114 -11.86 -14.43 14.32
C ALA A 114 -11.15 -15.53 15.10
N SER A 115 -10.06 -16.04 14.58
CA SER A 115 -9.24 -17.04 15.24
C SER A 115 -7.75 -16.71 15.14
N LEU A 116 -6.98 -17.05 16.18
CA LEU A 116 -5.52 -17.02 16.24
C LEU A 116 -5.04 -18.43 16.50
N ALA A 117 -4.09 -18.92 15.72
CA ALA A 117 -3.47 -20.23 15.91
C ALA A 117 -1.95 -20.13 16.01
N LEU A 118 -1.36 -20.88 16.93
CA LEU A 118 0.07 -21.04 17.14
C LEU A 118 0.40 -22.53 17.36
N GLU A 119 1.58 -22.97 16.96
CA GLU A 119 2.09 -24.28 17.31
C GLU A 119 2.83 -24.25 18.66
N LEU A 120 2.79 -25.36 19.38
CA LEU A 120 3.41 -25.52 20.68
C LEU A 120 4.56 -26.52 20.61
N CYS A 121 5.66 -26.20 21.25
CA CYS A 121 6.76 -27.13 21.52
C CYS A 121 6.64 -27.75 22.94
N ASN A 122 5.84 -27.14 23.85
CA ASN A 122 5.68 -27.61 25.22
C ASN A 122 4.36 -27.15 25.85
N ALA A 123 3.33 -27.98 25.80
CA ALA A 123 2.00 -27.66 26.38
C ALA A 123 2.03 -27.50 27.90
N GLN A 124 2.94 -28.19 28.63
CA GLN A 124 3.07 -28.06 30.07
C GLN A 124 3.62 -26.67 30.49
N ALA A 125 4.51 -26.08 29.67
CA ALA A 125 4.96 -24.73 29.88
C ALA A 125 3.80 -23.73 29.72
N LEU A 126 2.91 -23.96 28.74
CA LEU A 126 1.69 -23.17 28.56
C LEU A 126 0.74 -23.33 29.75
N ASP A 127 0.53 -24.54 30.25
CA ASP A 127 -0.27 -24.78 31.47
C ASP A 127 0.24 -23.90 32.62
N THR A 128 1.56 -23.90 32.85
CA THR A 128 2.18 -23.13 33.94
C THR A 128 2.00 -21.61 33.73
N ALA A 129 2.15 -21.13 32.48
CA ALA A 129 1.95 -19.73 32.16
C ALA A 129 0.48 -19.29 32.38
N LEU A 130 -0.47 -20.10 31.94
CA LEU A 130 -1.92 -19.85 32.11
C LEU A 130 -2.36 -19.92 33.59
N GLU A 131 -1.80 -20.83 34.38
CA GLU A 131 -2.09 -20.88 35.83
C GLU A 131 -1.63 -19.60 36.54
N SER A 132 -0.51 -19.01 36.11
CA SER A 132 -0.05 -17.74 36.69
C SER A 132 -0.98 -16.57 36.39
N LEU A 133 -1.80 -16.67 35.33
CA LEU A 133 -2.80 -15.68 34.93
C LEU A 133 -4.20 -15.94 35.50
N ARG A 134 -4.44 -17.14 36.04
CA ARG A 134 -5.76 -17.59 36.44
C ARG A 134 -6.44 -16.70 37.50
N ASP A 135 -5.66 -16.17 38.42
CA ASP A 135 -6.18 -15.29 39.46
C ASP A 135 -6.49 -13.88 38.97
N LYS A 136 -5.99 -13.53 37.78
CA LYS A 136 -6.07 -12.19 37.16
C LYS A 136 -7.16 -12.10 36.08
N VAL A 137 -7.45 -13.21 35.42
CA VAL A 137 -8.48 -13.33 34.38
C VAL A 137 -9.61 -14.17 34.91
N SER A 138 -10.86 -13.67 34.84
CA SER A 138 -12.06 -14.43 35.22
C SER A 138 -12.24 -15.60 34.25
N ILE A 139 -11.54 -16.70 34.50
CA ILE A 139 -11.68 -17.95 33.75
C ILE A 139 -12.90 -18.68 34.30
N GLU A 140 -14.04 -18.60 33.59
CA GLU A 140 -15.31 -19.16 34.07
C GLU A 140 -15.32 -20.68 34.05
N ASN A 141 -14.75 -21.34 33.04
CA ASN A 141 -14.77 -22.78 32.93
C ASN A 141 -13.50 -23.32 32.25
N PHE A 142 -12.84 -24.22 32.91
CA PHE A 142 -11.78 -25.05 32.36
C PHE A 142 -12.31 -26.48 32.17
N THR A 143 -12.34 -26.95 30.94
CA THR A 143 -12.77 -28.31 30.61
C THR A 143 -11.64 -29.06 29.91
N LEU A 144 -11.60 -30.39 30.15
CA LEU A 144 -10.65 -31.31 29.50
C LEU A 144 -11.46 -32.29 28.66
N GLU A 145 -11.22 -32.29 27.35
CA GLU A 145 -11.83 -33.20 26.38
C GLU A 145 -10.74 -34.01 25.66
N GLY A 146 -10.53 -35.24 26.10
CA GLY A 146 -9.38 -36.02 25.66
C GLY A 146 -8.06 -35.34 26.05
N ASP A 147 -7.23 -35.02 25.05
CA ASP A 147 -5.97 -34.30 25.24
C ASP A 147 -6.11 -32.77 25.08
N THR A 148 -7.33 -32.28 24.79
CA THR A 148 -7.61 -30.87 24.55
C THR A 148 -8.09 -30.18 25.83
N ARG A 149 -7.42 -29.08 26.16
CA ARG A 149 -7.80 -28.19 27.26
C ARG A 149 -8.53 -26.99 26.67
N ILE A 150 -9.72 -26.68 27.22
CA ILE A 150 -10.59 -25.61 26.74
C ILE A 150 -10.88 -24.65 27.88
N ILE A 151 -10.63 -23.38 27.63
CA ILE A 151 -10.93 -22.25 28.52
C ILE A 151 -12.00 -21.41 27.84
N ARG A 152 -13.12 -21.22 28.55
CA ARG A 152 -14.18 -20.32 28.11
C ARG A 152 -14.10 -19.01 28.87
N PHE A 153 -13.90 -17.90 28.15
CA PHE A 153 -13.90 -16.55 28.73
C PHE A 153 -15.34 -15.99 28.83
N ASN A 154 -16.13 -16.20 27.79
CA ASN A 154 -17.54 -15.77 27.72
C ASN A 154 -18.32 -16.64 26.71
N ALA A 155 -19.53 -16.21 26.32
CA ALA A 155 -20.38 -16.97 25.41
C ALA A 155 -19.76 -17.15 23.99
N THR A 156 -18.91 -16.21 23.54
CA THR A 156 -18.38 -16.15 22.19
C THR A 156 -16.87 -16.32 22.10
N SER A 157 -16.14 -16.30 23.24
CA SER A 157 -14.68 -16.28 23.26
C SER A 157 -14.12 -17.48 24.02
N TYR A 158 -13.26 -18.22 23.31
CA TYR A 158 -12.67 -19.47 23.78
C TYR A 158 -11.17 -19.51 23.52
N LEU A 159 -10.44 -20.25 24.35
CA LEU A 159 -9.08 -20.68 24.13
C LEU A 159 -9.03 -22.20 24.24
N GLY A 160 -8.52 -22.85 23.23
CA GLY A 160 -8.27 -24.28 23.24
C GLY A 160 -6.83 -24.60 22.93
N TYR A 161 -6.28 -25.65 23.57
CA TYR A 161 -4.93 -26.12 23.23
C TYR A 161 -4.79 -27.63 23.53
N ASN A 162 -3.90 -28.25 22.78
CA ASN A 162 -3.46 -29.62 22.95
C ASN A 162 -1.92 -29.68 23.04
N ASN A 163 -1.33 -30.85 22.82
CA ASN A 163 0.14 -30.99 22.88
C ASN A 163 0.89 -30.34 21.72
N GLU A 164 0.19 -29.96 20.64
CA GLU A 164 0.80 -29.48 19.40
C GLU A 164 0.49 -28.01 19.11
N ARG A 165 -0.66 -27.52 19.57
CA ARG A 165 -1.13 -26.18 19.16
C ARG A 165 -2.07 -25.52 20.17
N ILE A 166 -2.18 -24.21 20.05
CA ILE A 166 -3.11 -23.34 20.77
C ILE A 166 -3.93 -22.54 19.75
N VAL A 167 -5.23 -22.43 20.01
CA VAL A 167 -6.18 -21.63 19.24
C VAL A 167 -6.97 -20.74 20.16
N ALA A 168 -6.96 -19.44 19.91
CA ALA A 168 -7.93 -18.50 20.48
C ALA A 168 -9.02 -18.25 19.44
N LEU A 169 -10.28 -18.27 19.85
CA LEU A 169 -11.45 -18.10 18.99
C LEU A 169 -12.40 -17.06 19.57
N HIS A 170 -12.81 -16.13 18.77
CA HIS A 170 -14.00 -15.31 18.94
C HIS A 170 -15.02 -15.69 17.86
N CYS A 171 -16.23 -16.10 18.27
CA CYS A 171 -17.28 -16.52 17.33
C CYS A 171 -18.65 -16.03 17.84
N ASP A 172 -19.15 -14.96 17.22
CA ASP A 172 -20.46 -14.35 17.45
C ASP A 172 -21.32 -14.45 16.17
N VAL A 173 -21.38 -15.68 15.63
CA VAL A 173 -22.12 -15.99 14.41
C VAL A 173 -23.37 -16.77 14.78
N GLU A 174 -24.54 -16.27 14.36
CA GLU A 174 -25.82 -16.92 14.65
C GLU A 174 -25.87 -18.35 14.04
N GLY A 175 -26.23 -19.32 14.87
CA GLY A 175 -26.35 -20.74 14.47
C GLY A 175 -25.02 -21.50 14.45
N MET A 176 -23.87 -20.85 14.72
CA MET A 176 -22.56 -21.51 14.86
C MET A 176 -22.27 -21.81 16.34
N ASP A 177 -21.86 -23.04 16.63
CA ASP A 177 -21.40 -23.40 17.98
C ASP A 177 -19.91 -23.13 18.13
N PRO A 178 -19.52 -22.13 18.95
CA PRO A 178 -18.12 -21.75 19.11
C PRO A 178 -17.23 -22.90 19.63
N HIS A 179 -17.78 -23.79 20.44
CA HIS A 179 -17.05 -24.94 20.97
C HIS A 179 -16.69 -25.94 19.85
N SER A 180 -17.65 -26.32 19.01
CA SER A 180 -17.41 -27.19 17.87
C SER A 180 -16.44 -26.58 16.88
N GLU A 181 -16.52 -25.26 16.65
CA GLU A 181 -15.63 -24.53 15.75
C GLU A 181 -14.19 -24.50 16.27
N LEU A 182 -14.01 -24.29 17.58
CA LEU A 182 -12.71 -24.37 18.23
C LEU A 182 -12.02 -25.72 18.00
N LEU A 183 -12.77 -26.82 18.17
CA LEU A 183 -12.26 -28.19 17.99
C LEU A 183 -11.84 -28.44 16.54
N LYS A 184 -12.58 -27.92 15.56
CA LYS A 184 -12.20 -27.98 14.13
C LYS A 184 -10.89 -27.21 13.87
N LEU A 185 -10.77 -25.99 14.38
CA LEU A 185 -9.56 -25.18 14.23
C LEU A 185 -8.34 -25.82 14.89
N LEU A 186 -8.52 -26.53 16.02
CA LEU A 186 -7.46 -27.29 16.66
C LEU A 186 -7.04 -28.53 15.85
N ALA A 187 -7.97 -29.12 15.10
CA ALA A 187 -7.69 -30.30 14.26
C ALA A 187 -6.92 -29.96 12.98
N TYR A 188 -7.14 -28.78 12.43
CA TYR A 188 -6.62 -28.39 11.11
C TYR A 188 -5.86 -27.07 11.17
N LEU A 189 -4.58 -27.06 10.73
CA LEU A 189 -3.83 -25.84 10.39
C LEU A 189 -3.83 -25.64 8.88
N PRO A 190 -3.59 -24.42 8.41
CA PRO A 190 -3.36 -24.18 6.99
C PRO A 190 -2.17 -25.02 6.49
N ALA A 191 -2.41 -26.00 5.60
CA ALA A 191 -1.36 -26.91 5.18
C ALA A 191 -0.38 -26.31 4.18
N ASP A 192 -0.86 -25.39 3.32
CA ASP A 192 -0.02 -24.78 2.28
C ASP A 192 0.40 -23.36 2.65
N MET A 193 1.61 -23.29 3.20
CA MET A 193 2.26 -22.03 3.57
C MET A 193 3.12 -21.45 2.45
N SER A 194 3.30 -22.18 1.36
CA SER A 194 4.14 -21.74 0.24
C SER A 194 3.62 -20.43 -0.39
N ARG A 195 2.31 -20.19 -0.29
CA ARG A 195 1.67 -18.94 -0.76
C ARG A 195 2.20 -17.67 -0.11
N PHE A 196 2.69 -17.77 1.15
CA PHE A 196 3.25 -16.61 1.85
C PHE A 196 4.73 -16.38 1.55
N GLY A 197 5.39 -17.37 0.91
CA GLY A 197 6.80 -17.28 0.52
C GLY A 197 7.74 -17.07 1.70
N SER A 198 8.73 -16.21 1.51
CA SER A 198 9.75 -15.86 2.53
C SER A 198 9.38 -14.60 3.33
N ARG A 199 8.16 -14.11 3.24
CA ARG A 199 7.68 -12.89 3.92
C ARG A 199 7.74 -13.05 5.44
N ASP A 200 8.05 -11.97 6.13
CA ASP A 200 8.06 -11.96 7.60
C ASP A 200 6.65 -11.85 8.17
N VAL A 201 5.84 -11.00 7.52
CA VAL A 201 4.40 -10.88 7.77
C VAL A 201 3.70 -10.88 6.43
N ALA A 202 2.57 -11.57 6.33
CA ALA A 202 1.74 -11.52 5.14
C ALA A 202 0.26 -11.56 5.47
N LEU A 203 -0.55 -11.02 4.57
CA LEU A 203 -2.00 -11.02 4.63
C LEU A 203 -2.55 -11.55 3.32
N HIS A 204 -3.23 -12.68 3.38
CA HIS A 204 -4.03 -13.19 2.26
C HIS A 204 -5.44 -12.65 2.39
N ILE A 205 -5.99 -12.17 1.29
CA ILE A 205 -7.32 -11.55 1.20
C ILE A 205 -8.10 -12.22 0.08
N ASP A 206 -9.27 -12.74 0.39
CA ASP A 206 -10.29 -13.06 -0.61
C ASP A 206 -10.94 -11.75 -1.03
N THR A 207 -10.54 -11.24 -2.20
CA THR A 207 -10.93 -9.91 -2.64
C THR A 207 -12.42 -9.83 -2.96
N ARG A 208 -13.03 -10.90 -3.47
CA ARG A 208 -14.46 -10.95 -3.77
C ARG A 208 -15.32 -10.88 -2.52
N LYS A 209 -14.99 -11.71 -1.51
CA LYS A 209 -15.70 -11.67 -0.22
C LYS A 209 -15.56 -10.31 0.46
N LEU A 210 -14.35 -9.71 0.40
CA LEU A 210 -14.12 -8.38 0.95
C LEU A 210 -14.98 -7.32 0.26
N PHE A 211 -15.02 -7.32 -1.07
CA PHE A 211 -15.80 -6.35 -1.84
C PHE A 211 -17.31 -6.50 -1.62
N SER A 212 -17.82 -7.73 -1.55
CA SER A 212 -19.24 -7.96 -1.26
C SER A 212 -19.68 -7.40 0.10
N ILE A 213 -18.76 -7.29 1.05
CA ILE A 213 -19.03 -6.69 2.36
C ILE A 213 -18.99 -5.16 2.30
N ILE A 214 -18.03 -4.58 1.54
CA ILE A 214 -17.82 -3.12 1.48
C ILE A 214 -18.88 -2.42 0.62
N VAL A 215 -19.23 -3.02 -0.52
CA VAL A 215 -20.10 -2.40 -1.53
C VAL A 215 -21.53 -2.95 -1.46
N GLY A 216 -21.74 -4.05 -0.72
CA GLY A 216 -22.94 -4.88 -0.80
C GLY A 216 -22.88 -5.80 -2.03
N ASP A 217 -23.73 -6.83 -2.04
CA ASP A 217 -23.80 -7.73 -3.20
C ASP A 217 -24.47 -6.98 -4.37
N PRO A 218 -23.75 -6.61 -5.43
CA PRO A 218 -24.31 -5.82 -6.52
C PRO A 218 -25.42 -6.56 -7.30
N VAL A 219 -25.53 -7.88 -7.11
CA VAL A 219 -26.57 -8.71 -7.73
C VAL A 219 -27.89 -8.67 -6.96
N GLN A 220 -27.87 -8.32 -5.66
CA GLN A 220 -29.09 -8.32 -4.83
C GLN A 220 -29.72 -6.93 -4.65
N ASN A 221 -29.03 -5.84 -4.94
CA ASN A 221 -29.50 -4.48 -4.68
C ASN A 221 -30.10 -3.74 -5.89
N ILE A 222 -30.56 -4.45 -6.93
CA ILE A 222 -31.38 -3.84 -8.00
C ILE A 222 -32.86 -3.94 -7.59
N GLU A 223 -33.22 -3.48 -6.41
CA GLU A 223 -34.59 -3.01 -6.16
C GLU A 223 -34.58 -1.48 -6.26
N PRO A 224 -35.51 -0.87 -7.02
CA PRO A 224 -35.56 0.58 -7.13
C PRO A 224 -35.84 1.18 -5.74
N ALA A 225 -34.91 2.01 -5.29
CA ALA A 225 -35.03 2.73 -4.02
C ALA A 225 -36.39 3.42 -3.94
N SER A 226 -37.20 3.02 -2.95
CA SER A 226 -38.42 3.73 -2.60
C SER A 226 -38.02 5.11 -2.07
N GLU A 227 -38.58 6.14 -2.72
CA GLU A 227 -38.46 7.54 -2.31
C GLU A 227 -38.79 7.69 -0.82
N SER A 228 -37.78 7.92 0.03
CA SER A 228 -38.01 8.47 1.37
C SER A 228 -36.76 9.17 1.91
N GLU A 229 -36.96 10.48 2.10
CA GLU A 229 -36.29 11.38 3.03
C GLU A 229 -34.93 11.98 2.65
N GLU A 230 -35.00 13.31 2.45
CA GLU A 230 -33.90 14.26 2.34
C GLU A 230 -32.89 14.09 3.50
N GLN A 231 -31.73 13.52 3.20
CA GLN A 231 -30.53 13.65 4.02
C GLN A 231 -29.48 14.47 3.29
N THR A 232 -28.91 15.39 4.03
CA THR A 232 -27.99 16.48 3.64
C THR A 232 -26.71 16.03 2.94
N ASP A 233 -26.51 16.48 1.88
CA ASP A 233 -25.92 16.52 0.56
C ASP A 233 -24.40 16.38 0.39
N GLU A 234 -23.54 16.48 1.38
CA GLU A 234 -22.08 16.40 1.13
C GLU A 234 -21.47 15.01 1.39
N SER A 235 -22.04 14.20 2.29
CA SER A 235 -21.53 12.84 2.54
C SER A 235 -21.95 11.84 1.47
N SER A 236 -23.08 12.06 0.81
CA SER A 236 -23.62 11.17 -0.22
C SER A 236 -22.78 11.17 -1.50
N ALA A 237 -22.27 12.32 -1.93
CA ALA A 237 -21.50 12.45 -3.17
C ALA A 237 -20.12 11.78 -3.08
N GLU A 238 -19.45 11.84 -1.93
CA GLU A 238 -18.18 11.11 -1.72
C GLU A 238 -18.41 9.59 -1.63
N GLU A 239 -19.49 9.15 -1.01
CA GLU A 239 -19.86 7.74 -0.92
C GLU A 239 -20.23 7.16 -2.28
N GLU A 240 -20.97 7.91 -3.09
CA GLU A 240 -21.36 7.52 -4.44
C GLU A 240 -20.15 7.48 -5.41
N LEU A 241 -19.24 8.47 -5.33
CA LEU A 241 -17.99 8.46 -6.10
C LEU A 241 -17.14 7.24 -5.73
N LEU A 242 -17.08 6.90 -4.45
CA LEU A 242 -16.35 5.74 -3.96
C LEU A 242 -17.01 4.44 -4.42
N ALA A 243 -18.32 4.34 -4.39
CA ALA A 243 -19.06 3.19 -4.88
C ALA A 243 -18.84 2.97 -6.38
N ASN A 244 -18.94 4.03 -7.20
CA ASN A 244 -18.69 3.96 -8.64
C ASN A 244 -17.24 3.56 -8.98
N PHE A 245 -16.27 4.06 -8.19
CA PHE A 245 -14.86 3.64 -8.33
C PHE A 245 -14.70 2.15 -8.01
N TRP A 246 -15.33 1.68 -6.93
CA TRP A 246 -15.29 0.27 -6.54
C TRP A 246 -16.02 -0.62 -7.54
N GLU A 247 -17.14 -0.20 -8.11
CA GLU A 247 -17.84 -0.93 -9.15
C GLU A 247 -16.97 -1.09 -10.41
N ALA A 248 -16.29 -0.04 -10.85
CA ALA A 248 -15.34 -0.11 -11.95
C ALA A 248 -14.18 -1.08 -11.65
N TYR A 249 -13.63 -1.02 -10.43
CA TYR A 249 -12.56 -1.92 -10.00
C TYR A 249 -13.02 -3.37 -9.89
N TYR A 250 -14.26 -3.59 -9.45
CA TYR A 250 -14.86 -4.92 -9.32
C TYR A 250 -14.93 -5.70 -10.64
N GLN A 251 -15.00 -4.99 -11.79
CA GLN A 251 -14.97 -5.62 -13.11
C GLN A 251 -13.64 -6.34 -13.40
N TYR A 252 -12.57 -6.01 -12.68
CA TYR A 252 -11.27 -6.67 -12.81
C TYR A 252 -11.16 -7.96 -11.98
N LEU A 253 -12.11 -8.22 -11.07
CA LEU A 253 -12.07 -9.35 -10.17
C LEU A 253 -12.94 -10.50 -10.69
N THR A 254 -12.48 -11.73 -10.48
CA THR A 254 -13.27 -12.96 -10.63
C THR A 254 -13.72 -13.47 -9.27
N ASP A 255 -14.59 -14.48 -9.23
CA ASP A 255 -15.02 -15.12 -7.97
C ASP A 255 -13.86 -15.82 -7.23
N GLU A 256 -12.75 -16.07 -7.93
CA GLU A 256 -11.56 -16.71 -7.38
C GLU A 256 -10.41 -15.71 -7.15
N SER A 257 -10.66 -14.40 -7.30
CA SER A 257 -9.61 -13.39 -7.11
C SER A 257 -9.15 -13.34 -5.66
N THR A 258 -7.83 -13.42 -5.47
CA THR A 258 -7.19 -13.34 -4.16
C THR A 258 -6.01 -12.38 -4.21
N MET A 259 -5.74 -11.72 -3.09
CA MET A 259 -4.59 -10.85 -2.92
C MET A 259 -3.74 -11.32 -1.74
N ILE A 260 -2.43 -11.33 -1.91
CA ILE A 260 -1.48 -11.50 -0.83
C ILE A 260 -0.68 -10.21 -0.73
N VAL A 261 -0.66 -9.61 0.46
CA VAL A 261 0.20 -8.46 0.78
C VAL A 261 1.23 -8.94 1.77
N GLY A 262 2.50 -8.66 1.51
CA GLY A 262 3.61 -9.11 2.34
C GLY A 262 4.51 -7.98 2.79
N LEU A 263 5.12 -8.17 3.94
CA LEU A 263 6.13 -7.29 4.50
C LEU A 263 7.37 -8.12 4.83
N THR A 264 8.50 -7.70 4.30
CA THR A 264 9.80 -8.34 4.53
C THR A 264 10.82 -7.30 5.00
N PHE A 265 11.50 -7.60 6.09
CA PHE A 265 12.56 -6.78 6.63
C PHE A 265 13.90 -7.40 6.27
N GLU A 266 14.70 -6.69 5.48
CA GLU A 266 16.02 -7.11 5.09
C GLU A 266 17.11 -6.22 5.73
N ASN A 267 18.38 -6.53 5.49
CA ASN A 267 19.44 -5.64 5.90
C ASN A 267 19.37 -4.35 5.08
N GLY A 268 19.10 -3.25 5.77
CA GLY A 268 19.00 -1.93 5.15
C GLY A 268 17.78 -1.69 4.27
N SER A 269 16.78 -2.60 4.24
CA SER A 269 15.57 -2.35 3.45
C SER A 269 14.29 -2.94 4.06
N ILE A 270 13.18 -2.31 3.71
CA ILE A 270 11.82 -2.75 4.00
C ILE A 270 11.14 -2.95 2.65
N LEU A 271 10.67 -4.16 2.40
CA LEU A 271 9.91 -4.52 1.22
C LEU A 271 8.45 -4.75 1.61
N LEU A 272 7.55 -3.98 1.04
CA LEU A 272 6.11 -4.25 1.00
C LEU A 272 5.82 -4.75 -0.41
N ASP A 273 5.34 -5.97 -0.54
CA ASP A 273 4.97 -6.57 -1.81
C ASP A 273 3.51 -7.01 -1.82
N SER A 274 2.93 -7.10 -2.99
CA SER A 274 1.56 -7.58 -3.17
C SER A 274 1.44 -8.42 -4.44
N ASP A 275 0.74 -9.54 -4.31
CA ASP A 275 0.36 -10.40 -5.43
C ASP A 275 -1.17 -10.48 -5.51
N ILE A 276 -1.75 -10.20 -6.67
CA ILE A 276 -3.16 -10.44 -6.95
C ILE A 276 -3.22 -11.50 -8.04
N SER A 277 -3.97 -12.55 -7.81
CA SER A 277 -4.16 -13.64 -8.76
C SER A 277 -5.61 -13.78 -9.20
N ARG A 278 -5.83 -14.40 -10.35
CA ARG A 278 -7.13 -14.71 -10.92
C ARG A 278 -8.01 -13.49 -11.14
N ILE A 279 -7.39 -12.41 -11.63
CA ILE A 279 -8.13 -11.26 -12.14
C ILE A 279 -8.76 -11.58 -13.49
N ASN A 280 -9.78 -10.82 -13.87
CA ASN A 280 -10.49 -11.02 -15.11
C ASN A 280 -9.58 -10.76 -16.33
N GLU A 281 -9.26 -11.80 -17.09
CA GLU A 281 -8.41 -11.73 -18.29
C GLU A 281 -9.00 -10.83 -19.40
N ASN A 282 -10.34 -10.65 -19.42
CA ASN A 282 -11.03 -9.79 -20.37
C ASN A 282 -11.01 -8.31 -19.96
N ALA A 283 -10.50 -7.99 -18.76
CA ALA A 283 -10.38 -6.60 -18.33
C ALA A 283 -9.34 -5.88 -19.18
N ASN A 284 -9.73 -4.75 -19.76
CA ASN A 284 -8.82 -3.91 -20.52
C ASN A 284 -7.73 -3.34 -19.62
N ARG A 285 -6.48 -3.49 -20.01
CA ARG A 285 -5.33 -3.03 -19.25
C ARG A 285 -4.86 -1.66 -19.71
N ILE A 286 -4.69 -0.77 -18.76
CA ILE A 286 -4.14 0.56 -19.00
C ILE A 286 -2.63 0.49 -19.18
N PHE A 287 -1.98 -0.42 -18.44
CA PHE A 287 -0.53 -0.54 -18.41
C PHE A 287 -0.05 -1.65 -19.34
N VAL A 288 1.08 -1.40 -19.99
CA VAL A 288 1.85 -2.32 -20.82
C VAL A 288 3.31 -2.27 -20.38
N GLU A 289 4.13 -3.23 -20.82
CA GLU A 289 5.56 -3.21 -20.51
C GLU A 289 6.24 -1.94 -21.04
N ALA A 290 6.93 -1.25 -20.14
CA ALA A 290 7.78 -0.11 -20.48
C ALA A 290 9.11 -0.58 -21.09
N ASN A 291 9.69 0.23 -21.94
CA ASN A 291 10.97 -0.06 -22.59
C ASN A 291 12.11 0.90 -22.18
N GLY A 292 11.82 1.86 -21.30
CA GLY A 292 12.79 2.84 -20.80
C GLY A 292 13.35 3.77 -21.86
N SER A 293 12.70 3.89 -23.02
CA SER A 293 13.23 4.63 -24.17
C SER A 293 13.35 6.13 -23.92
N ASN A 294 12.49 6.69 -23.06
CA ASN A 294 12.47 8.09 -22.67
C ASN A 294 13.60 8.48 -21.71
N LEU A 295 14.23 7.53 -21.03
CA LEU A 295 15.35 7.81 -20.10
C LEU A 295 16.52 8.51 -20.78
N LYS A 296 16.68 8.29 -22.10
CA LYS A 296 17.71 8.93 -22.92
C LYS A 296 17.51 10.45 -23.11
N MET A 297 16.35 10.97 -22.70
CA MET A 297 16.03 12.40 -22.77
C MET A 297 16.36 13.14 -21.46
N LEU A 298 16.73 12.42 -20.40
CA LEU A 298 17.16 13.00 -19.13
C LEU A 298 18.57 13.58 -19.28
N ASP A 299 18.74 14.83 -18.90
CA ASP A 299 20.03 15.54 -18.92
C ASP A 299 20.86 15.33 -17.65
N LYS A 300 20.20 14.93 -16.56
CA LYS A 300 20.80 14.66 -15.26
C LYS A 300 20.15 13.42 -14.63
N SER A 301 20.86 12.82 -13.69
CA SER A 301 20.28 11.79 -12.82
C SER A 301 19.10 12.34 -12.03
N PRO A 302 17.93 11.70 -12.05
CA PRO A 302 16.74 12.21 -11.38
C PRO A 302 16.83 12.10 -9.85
N ILE A 303 16.18 13.04 -9.18
CA ILE A 303 15.82 12.96 -7.76
C ILE A 303 14.60 12.07 -7.59
N ALA A 304 13.66 12.20 -8.52
CA ALA A 304 12.47 11.37 -8.57
C ALA A 304 12.13 11.05 -10.02
N ILE A 305 11.67 9.85 -10.26
CA ILE A 305 11.21 9.41 -11.57
C ILE A 305 9.98 8.52 -11.39
N LEU A 306 9.03 8.69 -12.29
CA LEU A 306 7.95 7.75 -12.58
C LEU A 306 8.03 7.40 -14.06
N ASN A 307 8.15 6.12 -14.35
CA ASN A 307 8.07 5.60 -15.71
C ASN A 307 6.97 4.55 -15.78
N ALA A 308 6.14 4.60 -16.80
CA ALA A 308 5.06 3.64 -17.01
C ALA A 308 4.91 3.32 -18.50
N GLY A 309 4.65 2.09 -18.82
CA GLY A 309 4.14 1.73 -20.13
C GLY A 309 2.63 1.93 -20.16
N ILE A 310 2.12 2.70 -21.11
CA ILE A 310 0.70 3.08 -21.18
C ILE A 310 0.06 2.59 -22.49
N ASN A 311 -1.15 2.03 -22.35
CA ASN A 311 -2.11 1.86 -23.45
C ASN A 311 -3.07 3.06 -23.45
N GLY A 312 -2.77 4.07 -24.25
CA GLY A 312 -3.52 5.31 -24.26
C GLY A 312 -4.98 5.17 -24.70
N GLU A 313 -5.33 4.16 -25.51
CA GLU A 313 -6.73 3.92 -25.90
C GLU A 313 -7.55 3.46 -24.71
N VAL A 314 -7.04 2.48 -23.95
CA VAL A 314 -7.70 1.98 -22.73
C VAL A 314 -7.77 3.07 -21.68
N ALA A 315 -6.67 3.79 -21.46
CA ALA A 315 -6.61 4.91 -20.52
C ALA A 315 -7.60 6.03 -20.88
N SER A 316 -7.76 6.34 -22.18
CA SER A 316 -8.73 7.33 -22.66
C SER A 316 -10.17 6.89 -22.42
N ASN A 317 -10.48 5.61 -22.62
CA ASN A 317 -11.83 5.08 -22.38
C ASN A 317 -12.19 5.16 -20.90
N LEU A 318 -11.28 4.78 -20.00
CA LEU A 318 -11.49 4.87 -18.57
C LEU A 318 -11.65 6.32 -18.11
N LEU A 319 -10.78 7.22 -18.62
CA LEU A 319 -10.90 8.66 -18.33
C LEU A 319 -12.23 9.23 -18.81
N ASN A 320 -12.72 8.79 -19.98
CA ASN A 320 -14.04 9.20 -20.49
C ASN A 320 -15.16 8.81 -19.52
N THR A 321 -15.16 7.55 -19.07
CA THR A 321 -16.15 7.05 -18.10
C THR A 321 -16.08 7.84 -16.79
N ALA A 322 -14.88 8.07 -16.26
CA ALA A 322 -14.68 8.83 -15.02
C ALA A 322 -15.14 10.30 -15.14
N VAL A 323 -14.85 10.95 -16.27
CA VAL A 323 -15.28 12.34 -16.53
C VAL A 323 -16.81 12.41 -16.67
N ASP A 324 -17.44 11.44 -17.36
CA ASP A 324 -18.90 11.41 -17.51
C ASP A 324 -19.58 11.21 -16.15
N ALA A 325 -19.11 10.28 -15.35
CA ALA A 325 -19.59 10.09 -13.98
C ALA A 325 -19.40 11.35 -13.11
N ALA A 326 -18.24 11.99 -13.15
CA ALA A 326 -17.98 13.20 -12.40
C ALA A 326 -18.88 14.40 -12.86
N MET A 327 -19.17 14.50 -14.16
CA MET A 327 -20.08 15.51 -14.67
C MET A 327 -21.53 15.25 -14.22
N GLU A 328 -21.96 14.00 -14.21
CA GLU A 328 -23.29 13.60 -13.75
C GLU A 328 -23.46 13.88 -12.26
N LEU A 329 -22.54 13.42 -11.42
CA LEU A 329 -22.53 13.65 -9.97
C LEU A 329 -22.58 15.15 -9.59
N ASN A 330 -21.82 15.98 -10.29
CA ASN A 330 -21.78 17.41 -10.01
C ASN A 330 -22.85 18.21 -10.78
N GLN A 331 -23.78 17.54 -11.43
CA GLN A 331 -24.85 18.16 -12.25
C GLN A 331 -24.31 19.20 -13.25
N ILE A 332 -23.10 18.95 -13.80
CA ILE A 332 -22.45 19.85 -14.76
C ILE A 332 -23.13 19.64 -16.13
N PRO A 333 -23.82 20.66 -16.67
CA PRO A 333 -24.48 20.49 -17.95
C PRO A 333 -23.45 20.32 -19.08
N ALA A 334 -23.68 19.37 -19.96
CA ALA A 334 -22.85 19.16 -21.14
C ALA A 334 -22.98 20.40 -22.05
N SER A 335 -22.01 21.31 -21.98
CA SER A 335 -21.88 22.43 -22.93
C SER A 335 -20.94 22.04 -24.09
N ASN A 336 -21.05 22.77 -25.19
CA ASN A 336 -20.14 22.55 -26.32
C ASN A 336 -18.68 22.79 -25.94
N GLU A 337 -18.42 23.78 -25.08
CA GLU A 337 -17.06 24.12 -24.62
C GLU A 337 -16.45 23.00 -23.77
N ILE A 338 -17.23 22.45 -22.85
CA ILE A 338 -16.80 21.32 -22.00
C ILE A 338 -16.52 20.09 -22.87
N ASN A 339 -17.40 19.78 -23.82
CA ASN A 339 -17.21 18.65 -24.73
C ASN A 339 -15.96 18.84 -25.62
N ILE A 340 -15.65 20.05 -26.07
CA ILE A 340 -14.41 20.31 -26.83
C ILE A 340 -13.18 20.04 -25.94
N VAL A 341 -13.15 20.56 -24.71
CA VAL A 341 -12.04 20.36 -23.78
C VAL A 341 -11.89 18.88 -23.44
N LYS A 342 -12.99 18.20 -23.15
CA LYS A 342 -13.03 16.76 -22.90
C LYS A 342 -12.44 15.98 -24.08
N ASN A 343 -12.92 16.22 -25.30
CA ASN A 343 -12.45 15.52 -26.49
C ASN A 343 -10.96 15.77 -26.79
N ILE A 344 -10.48 16.99 -26.54
CA ILE A 344 -9.03 17.29 -26.65
C ILE A 344 -8.24 16.48 -25.62
N ALA A 345 -8.67 16.46 -24.35
CA ALA A 345 -8.00 15.72 -23.30
C ALA A 345 -7.97 14.20 -23.60
N LEU A 346 -9.13 13.63 -23.98
CA LEU A 346 -9.24 12.22 -24.37
C LEU A 346 -8.36 11.87 -25.57
N GLY A 347 -8.32 12.76 -26.59
CA GLY A 347 -7.45 12.59 -27.76
C GLY A 347 -5.96 12.65 -27.40
N ILE A 348 -5.56 13.52 -26.46
CA ILE A 348 -4.18 13.59 -25.95
C ILE A 348 -3.83 12.26 -25.27
N VAL A 349 -4.67 11.77 -24.36
CA VAL A 349 -4.41 10.49 -23.65
C VAL A 349 -4.40 9.34 -24.65
N SER A 350 -5.38 9.27 -25.56
CA SER A 350 -5.47 8.20 -26.58
C SER A 350 -4.27 8.18 -27.53
N SER A 351 -3.59 9.31 -27.76
CA SER A 351 -2.40 9.35 -28.60
C SER A 351 -1.14 8.84 -27.89
N MET A 352 -1.12 8.74 -26.56
CA MET A 352 -0.01 8.18 -25.78
C MET A 352 0.00 6.66 -25.92
N GLN A 353 1.16 6.09 -26.27
CA GLN A 353 1.30 4.65 -26.46
C GLN A 353 2.72 4.20 -26.16
N GLY A 354 2.88 3.31 -25.16
CA GLY A 354 4.20 2.86 -24.73
C GLY A 354 4.74 3.71 -23.56
N ASP A 355 6.04 4.02 -23.57
CA ASP A 355 6.69 4.70 -22.46
C ASP A 355 6.11 6.09 -22.16
N LEU A 356 5.74 6.30 -20.91
CA LEU A 356 5.48 7.59 -20.29
C LEU A 356 6.48 7.81 -19.17
N THR A 357 7.14 8.95 -19.13
CA THR A 357 8.14 9.29 -18.11
C THR A 357 7.87 10.66 -17.52
N LEU A 358 7.81 10.73 -16.20
CA LEU A 358 7.89 11.95 -15.41
C LEU A 358 9.19 11.91 -14.60
N ALA A 359 10.05 12.91 -14.73
CA ALA A 359 11.29 12.96 -13.98
C ALA A 359 11.54 14.36 -13.42
N LEU A 360 12.07 14.41 -12.20
CA LEU A 360 12.54 15.61 -11.52
C LEU A 360 14.02 15.41 -11.22
N SER A 361 14.89 16.22 -11.83
CA SER A 361 16.35 16.12 -11.66
C SER A 361 16.93 17.19 -10.75
N ASP A 362 16.22 18.29 -10.55
CA ASP A 362 16.59 19.35 -9.61
C ASP A 362 15.34 20.11 -9.16
N ALA A 363 15.38 20.63 -7.92
CA ALA A 363 14.28 21.40 -7.37
C ALA A 363 14.81 22.51 -6.44
N GLU A 364 14.46 23.75 -6.75
CA GLU A 364 14.76 24.89 -5.90
C GLU A 364 13.50 25.41 -5.24
N GLY A 365 13.60 25.76 -3.98
CA GLY A 365 12.52 26.32 -3.21
C GLY A 365 13.02 27.16 -2.05
N ARG A 366 12.13 27.97 -1.51
CA ARG A 366 12.41 28.80 -0.35
C ARG A 366 11.16 28.96 0.52
N LEU A 367 11.39 29.22 1.79
CA LEU A 367 10.32 29.67 2.67
C LEU A 367 10.12 31.18 2.51
N ILE A 368 8.90 31.59 2.38
CA ILE A 368 8.48 33.00 2.43
C ILE A 368 7.55 33.20 3.60
N ASP A 369 7.64 34.38 4.23
CA ASP A 369 6.68 34.78 5.28
C ASP A 369 5.39 35.26 4.60
N ASP A 370 4.32 34.51 4.79
CA ASP A 370 2.98 34.87 4.34
C ASP A 370 2.22 35.52 5.50
N VAL A 371 1.60 36.68 5.24
CA VAL A 371 0.94 37.51 6.26
C VAL A 371 -0.28 36.78 6.88
N PHE A 372 -0.90 35.85 6.13
CA PHE A 372 -2.12 35.16 6.57
C PHE A 372 -1.86 33.73 7.05
N TYR A 373 -0.85 33.05 6.50
CA TYR A 373 -0.61 31.62 6.71
C TYR A 373 0.75 31.31 7.36
N GLY A 374 1.50 32.33 7.77
CA GLY A 374 2.84 32.14 8.34
C GLY A 374 3.87 31.78 7.26
N LYS A 375 4.80 30.86 7.59
CA LYS A 375 5.83 30.44 6.61
C LYS A 375 5.25 29.50 5.58
N LYS A 376 5.36 29.90 4.31
CA LYS A 376 4.90 29.12 3.16
C LYS A 376 6.07 28.67 2.31
N LEU A 377 6.11 27.37 2.00
CA LEU A 377 7.07 26.82 1.03
C LEU A 377 6.66 27.25 -0.37
N VAL A 378 7.58 27.91 -1.07
CA VAL A 378 7.40 28.32 -2.47
C VAL A 378 8.44 27.61 -3.32
N PHE A 379 7.95 26.92 -4.32
CA PHE A 379 8.74 26.34 -5.38
C PHE A 379 9.19 27.44 -6.35
N THR A 380 10.48 27.49 -6.70
CA THR A 380 11.02 28.57 -7.53
C THR A 380 11.47 28.09 -8.91
N THR A 381 12.33 27.09 -8.98
CA THR A 381 12.79 26.51 -10.23
C THR A 381 12.87 24.99 -10.15
N ALA A 382 12.76 24.32 -11.29
CA ALA A 382 12.96 22.89 -11.42
C ALA A 382 13.78 22.56 -12.67
N ASN A 383 14.44 21.40 -12.65
CA ASN A 383 14.79 20.66 -13.84
C ASN A 383 13.91 19.42 -13.90
N ALA A 384 12.96 19.41 -14.84
CA ALA A 384 11.98 18.34 -14.93
C ALA A 384 11.70 17.97 -16.40
N LEU A 385 11.28 16.74 -16.61
CA LEU A 385 10.90 16.20 -17.91
C LEU A 385 9.60 15.40 -17.78
N PHE A 386 8.64 15.71 -18.65
CA PHE A 386 7.58 14.81 -19.06
C PHE A 386 7.90 14.34 -20.47
N ALA A 387 7.87 13.05 -20.73
CA ALA A 387 8.01 12.48 -22.06
C ALA A 387 7.06 11.29 -22.23
N SER A 388 6.47 11.17 -23.41
CA SER A 388 5.59 10.06 -23.76
C SER A 388 5.86 9.58 -25.17
N GLU A 389 5.91 8.28 -25.38
CA GLU A 389 5.75 7.73 -26.72
C GLU A 389 4.35 8.03 -27.22
N VAL A 390 4.22 8.36 -28.50
CA VAL A 390 2.95 8.73 -29.12
C VAL A 390 2.76 7.98 -30.43
N LYS A 391 1.52 7.57 -30.72
CA LYS A 391 1.17 6.86 -31.96
C LYS A 391 0.98 7.81 -33.16
N ASP A 392 0.73 9.10 -32.88
CA ASP A 392 0.41 10.11 -33.89
C ASP A 392 0.86 11.51 -33.43
N ASP A 393 0.60 12.53 -34.25
CA ASP A 393 0.97 13.92 -34.00
C ASP A 393 -0.16 14.78 -33.39
N TYR A 394 -1.21 14.12 -32.87
CA TYR A 394 -2.41 14.80 -32.34
C TYR A 394 -2.07 15.84 -31.28
N ILE A 395 -1.15 15.53 -30.34
CA ILE A 395 -0.73 16.45 -29.28
C ILE A 395 -0.08 17.71 -29.90
N MET A 396 0.84 17.52 -30.86
CA MET A 396 1.54 18.63 -31.48
C MET A 396 0.63 19.49 -32.37
N GLN A 397 -0.36 18.89 -33.03
CA GLN A 397 -1.38 19.60 -33.78
C GLN A 397 -2.20 20.52 -32.85
N ASN A 398 -2.66 20.03 -31.70
CA ASN A 398 -3.39 20.83 -30.72
C ASN A 398 -2.54 21.94 -30.12
N ILE A 399 -1.27 21.70 -29.81
CA ILE A 399 -0.34 22.75 -29.38
C ILE A 399 -0.15 23.81 -30.44
N SER A 400 -0.07 23.41 -31.71
CA SER A 400 0.04 24.36 -32.81
C SER A 400 -1.20 25.24 -32.97
N LEU A 401 -2.41 24.66 -32.77
CA LEU A 401 -3.68 25.36 -32.91
C LEU A 401 -3.96 26.32 -31.76
N TYR A 402 -3.75 25.86 -30.53
CA TYR A 402 -4.20 26.56 -29.32
C TYR A 402 -3.07 27.25 -28.55
N GLY A 403 -1.81 26.79 -28.70
CA GLY A 403 -0.65 27.33 -28.00
C GLY A 403 -0.05 28.62 -28.57
N GLY A 404 -0.47 29.01 -29.77
CA GLY A 404 0.22 30.03 -30.58
C GLY A 404 0.34 31.44 -29.99
N SER A 405 -0.47 31.81 -29.01
CA SER A 405 -0.37 33.12 -28.33
C SER A 405 0.58 33.12 -27.12
N PHE A 406 0.87 31.95 -26.55
CA PHE A 406 1.69 31.81 -25.34
C PHE A 406 3.06 31.18 -25.60
N LEU A 407 3.23 30.49 -26.72
CA LEU A 407 4.40 29.71 -27.04
C LEU A 407 5.15 30.31 -28.23
N GLN A 408 6.46 30.49 -28.09
CA GLN A 408 7.35 30.90 -29.20
C GLN A 408 7.74 29.66 -30.02
N LYS A 409 7.42 29.63 -31.29
CA LYS A 409 7.88 28.60 -32.21
C LYS A 409 9.39 28.74 -32.46
N LYS A 410 10.18 27.70 -32.12
CA LYS A 410 11.65 27.68 -32.31
C LYS A 410 12.09 26.78 -33.45
N GLY A 411 11.19 26.03 -34.06
CA GLY A 411 11.47 25.13 -35.18
C GLY A 411 10.24 24.30 -35.56
N PRO A 412 10.39 23.38 -36.52
CA PRO A 412 9.33 22.39 -36.77
C PRO A 412 9.03 21.62 -35.46
N ASN A 413 7.77 21.61 -35.06
CA ASN A 413 7.32 20.91 -33.85
C ASN A 413 8.11 21.22 -32.56
N LYS A 414 8.68 22.44 -32.45
CA LYS A 414 9.41 22.90 -31.27
C LYS A 414 8.90 24.24 -30.81
N TYR A 415 8.50 24.29 -29.54
CA TYR A 415 7.95 25.48 -28.90
C TYR A 415 8.71 25.79 -27.60
N PHE A 416 8.68 27.05 -27.22
CA PHE A 416 9.37 27.58 -26.06
C PHE A 416 8.50 28.61 -25.34
N ALA A 417 8.53 28.57 -24.00
CA ALA A 417 8.01 29.63 -23.16
C ALA A 417 8.99 29.91 -22.01
N SER A 418 8.97 31.11 -21.47
CA SER A 418 9.66 31.43 -20.22
C SER A 418 8.64 31.93 -19.22
N MET A 419 8.51 31.25 -18.12
CA MET A 419 7.50 31.54 -17.07
C MET A 419 8.12 31.37 -15.68
N PHE A 420 7.95 32.39 -14.84
CA PHE A 420 8.38 32.35 -13.44
C PHE A 420 9.87 31.95 -13.26
N GLY A 421 10.75 32.37 -14.16
CA GLY A 421 12.17 32.05 -14.11
C GLY A 421 12.57 30.70 -14.69
N ASN A 422 11.59 29.91 -15.18
CA ASN A 422 11.83 28.63 -15.80
C ASN A 422 11.67 28.70 -17.32
N ASN A 423 12.48 27.93 -18.03
CA ASN A 423 12.40 27.75 -19.47
C ASN A 423 11.64 26.46 -19.76
N ILE A 424 10.52 26.60 -20.45
CA ILE A 424 9.66 25.46 -20.83
C ILE A 424 9.95 25.15 -22.31
N HIS A 425 10.35 23.93 -22.57
CA HIS A 425 10.59 23.40 -23.90
C HIS A 425 9.54 22.35 -24.23
N ILE A 426 8.85 22.49 -25.33
CA ILE A 426 7.85 21.54 -25.81
C ILE A 426 8.24 21.10 -27.20
N GLY A 427 8.19 19.81 -27.48
CA GLY A 427 8.53 19.30 -28.79
C GLY A 427 8.24 17.85 -29.01
N ASP A 428 8.58 17.40 -30.21
CA ASP A 428 8.62 15.97 -30.53
C ASP A 428 10.03 15.54 -30.97
N LYS A 429 10.32 14.28 -30.81
CA LYS A 429 11.57 13.65 -31.29
C LYS A 429 11.28 12.21 -31.70
N GLY A 430 11.10 11.99 -32.99
CA GLY A 430 10.64 10.72 -33.52
C GLY A 430 9.17 10.48 -33.14
N ASN A 431 8.90 9.37 -32.49
CA ASN A 431 7.58 9.05 -31.96
C ASN A 431 7.38 9.48 -30.50
N ARG A 432 8.13 10.49 -30.00
CA ARG A 432 8.09 10.94 -28.61
C ARG A 432 7.72 12.41 -28.53
N PHE A 433 6.66 12.68 -27.79
CA PHE A 433 6.31 14.00 -27.32
C PHE A 433 7.02 14.29 -25.99
N TYR A 434 7.47 15.53 -25.77
CA TYR A 434 8.05 15.94 -24.49
C TYR A 434 7.70 17.37 -24.08
N VAL A 435 7.66 17.58 -22.77
CA VAL A 435 7.65 18.89 -22.10
C VAL A 435 8.79 18.90 -21.08
N GLY A 436 9.79 19.74 -21.30
CA GLY A 436 10.91 19.91 -20.39
C GLY A 436 10.90 21.27 -19.71
N VAL A 437 11.08 21.30 -18.41
CA VAL A 437 11.31 22.50 -17.61
C VAL A 437 12.81 22.60 -17.34
N ASN A 438 13.46 23.64 -17.87
CA ASN A 438 14.93 23.79 -17.89
C ASN A 438 15.68 22.56 -18.46
N ASN A 439 14.98 21.70 -19.16
CA ASN A 439 15.45 20.54 -19.92
C ASN A 439 14.93 20.67 -21.36
N ASN A 440 15.80 20.61 -22.34
CA ASN A 440 15.42 20.81 -23.75
C ASN A 440 15.10 19.48 -24.49
N GLY A 441 15.08 18.34 -23.79
CA GLY A 441 14.83 17.03 -24.40
C GLY A 441 15.89 16.54 -25.40
N GLU A 442 16.96 17.30 -25.60
CA GLU A 442 17.99 17.06 -26.62
C GLU A 442 19.27 16.45 -26.04
N ASN A 443 19.22 15.74 -24.96
CA ASN A 443 20.43 15.31 -24.28
C ASN A 443 21.38 14.53 -25.19
N LYS A 444 22.66 14.93 -25.17
CA LYS A 444 23.74 14.34 -25.98
C LYS A 444 24.54 13.28 -25.20
N THR A 445 24.39 13.21 -23.91
CA THR A 445 25.10 12.28 -23.01
C THR A 445 24.13 11.63 -22.06
N PRO A 446 23.69 10.38 -22.30
CA PRO A 446 22.77 9.69 -21.40
C PRO A 446 23.49 9.34 -20.09
N SER A 447 23.36 10.19 -19.07
CA SER A 447 23.87 9.90 -17.73
C SER A 447 22.95 8.95 -16.95
N ALA A 448 21.65 9.13 -17.11
CA ALA A 448 20.65 8.36 -16.36
C ALA A 448 20.46 6.92 -16.87
N SER A 449 20.65 6.65 -18.17
CA SER A 449 20.48 5.30 -18.72
C SER A 449 21.57 4.29 -18.33
N ASN A 450 22.63 4.75 -17.65
CA ASN A 450 23.72 3.91 -17.19
C ASN A 450 23.71 3.68 -15.68
N GLU A 451 22.71 4.22 -14.96
CA GLU A 451 22.55 3.99 -13.53
C GLU A 451 21.86 2.65 -13.31
N GLU A 452 22.22 1.98 -12.21
CA GLU A 452 21.76 0.60 -11.90
C GLU A 452 20.22 0.50 -11.86
N TRP A 453 19.55 1.51 -11.27
CA TRP A 453 18.10 1.56 -11.18
C TRP A 453 17.40 1.58 -12.55
N SER A 454 18.07 2.10 -13.61
CA SER A 454 17.47 2.19 -14.95
C SER A 454 17.17 0.82 -15.57
N ASN A 455 17.85 -0.23 -15.11
CA ASN A 455 17.61 -1.59 -15.58
C ASN A 455 16.23 -2.12 -15.14
N ASN A 456 15.70 -1.62 -14.02
CA ASN A 456 14.41 -2.04 -13.48
C ASN A 456 13.22 -1.40 -14.22
N VAL A 457 13.46 -0.38 -15.04
CA VAL A 457 12.42 0.26 -15.85
C VAL A 457 11.98 -0.64 -17.01
N ASN A 458 12.96 -1.32 -17.64
CA ASN A 458 12.68 -2.12 -18.82
C ASN A 458 11.94 -3.42 -18.44
N GLY A 459 10.77 -3.63 -19.05
CA GLY A 459 9.91 -4.78 -18.76
C GLY A 459 8.97 -4.58 -17.57
N SER A 460 9.06 -3.45 -16.85
CA SER A 460 8.08 -3.10 -15.82
C SER A 460 6.85 -2.41 -16.43
N TYR A 461 5.69 -2.55 -15.81
CA TYR A 461 4.51 -1.76 -16.15
C TYR A 461 4.57 -0.35 -15.57
N VAL A 462 5.00 -0.26 -14.32
CA VAL A 462 5.27 1.00 -13.63
C VAL A 462 6.55 0.85 -12.84
N TYR A 463 7.42 1.83 -12.95
CA TYR A 463 8.60 1.99 -12.12
C TYR A 463 8.64 3.41 -11.57
N SER A 464 8.85 3.54 -10.28
CA SER A 464 9.08 4.84 -9.65
C SER A 464 10.25 4.76 -8.68
N MET A 465 11.00 5.85 -8.57
CA MET A 465 12.10 5.98 -7.62
C MET A 465 12.13 7.39 -7.07
N ILE A 466 12.42 7.50 -5.77
CA ILE A 466 12.76 8.76 -5.09
C ILE A 466 14.09 8.56 -4.38
N ASP A 467 15.08 9.40 -4.69
CA ASP A 467 16.37 9.50 -3.99
C ASP A 467 16.24 10.56 -2.90
N PHE A 468 16.04 10.12 -1.66
CA PHE A 468 15.85 11.03 -0.52
C PHE A 468 17.10 11.84 -0.20
N LYS A 469 18.29 11.28 -0.37
CA LYS A 469 19.55 12.01 -0.17
C LYS A 469 19.68 13.18 -1.14
N LYS A 470 19.42 12.93 -2.44
CA LYS A 470 19.41 14.00 -3.44
C LYS A 470 18.31 15.01 -3.13
N LEU A 471 17.09 14.56 -2.84
CA LEU A 471 15.94 15.42 -2.53
C LEU A 471 16.23 16.37 -1.37
N PHE A 472 16.67 15.85 -0.23
CA PHE A 472 16.94 16.66 0.95
C PHE A 472 18.19 17.54 0.82
N ASN A 473 19.06 17.28 -0.15
CA ASN A 473 20.18 18.16 -0.51
C ASN A 473 19.78 19.31 -1.43
N THR A 474 18.60 19.32 -2.03
CA THR A 474 18.10 20.49 -2.78
C THR A 474 17.67 21.61 -1.83
N SER A 475 17.59 22.85 -2.34
CA SER A 475 17.05 23.96 -1.53
C SER A 475 15.57 23.78 -1.23
N PHE A 476 14.81 23.16 -2.16
CA PHE A 476 13.40 22.80 -1.93
C PHE A 476 13.26 21.77 -0.82
N GLY A 477 14.01 20.67 -0.86
CA GLY A 477 13.94 19.60 0.17
C GLY A 477 14.31 20.10 1.57
N ARG A 478 15.36 20.93 1.68
CA ARG A 478 15.71 21.57 2.96
C ARG A 478 14.61 22.51 3.47
N ALA A 479 14.00 23.29 2.58
CA ALA A 479 12.91 24.17 2.96
C ALA A 479 11.66 23.37 3.35
N ALA A 480 11.35 22.28 2.67
CA ALA A 480 10.26 21.36 3.02
C ALA A 480 10.45 20.74 4.42
N LEU A 481 11.62 20.20 4.71
CA LEU A 481 11.95 19.68 6.05
C LEU A 481 11.82 20.77 7.13
N SER A 482 12.31 21.98 6.85
CA SER A 482 12.16 23.09 7.78
C SER A 482 10.69 23.45 8.04
N THR A 483 9.83 23.35 7.05
CA THR A 483 8.37 23.56 7.20
C THR A 483 7.74 22.48 8.07
N ILE A 484 8.10 21.23 7.86
CA ILE A 484 7.64 20.11 8.71
C ILE A 484 8.05 20.37 10.16
N TYR A 485 9.33 20.67 10.43
CA TYR A 485 9.83 20.92 11.78
C TYR A 485 9.18 22.11 12.50
N GLN A 486 8.76 23.15 11.74
CA GLN A 486 8.13 24.33 12.31
C GLN A 486 6.63 24.17 12.54
N ASN A 487 5.95 23.40 11.71
CA ASN A 487 4.50 23.23 11.77
C ASN A 487 4.07 22.06 12.66
N THR A 488 4.97 21.16 12.98
CA THR A 488 4.69 20.00 13.83
C THR A 488 4.73 20.40 15.30
N GLN A 489 3.62 20.25 16.01
CA GLN A 489 3.49 20.61 17.43
C GLN A 489 4.12 19.57 18.35
N SER A 490 4.08 18.29 17.96
CA SER A 490 4.64 17.17 18.73
C SER A 490 6.17 17.09 18.57
N SER A 491 6.89 16.92 19.68
CA SER A 491 8.35 16.67 19.66
C SER A 491 8.67 15.34 18.97
N SER A 492 7.90 14.29 19.24
CA SER A 492 8.09 12.95 18.66
C SER A 492 7.89 12.95 17.15
N GLU A 493 6.92 13.67 16.61
CA GLU A 493 6.74 13.78 15.16
C GLU A 493 7.91 14.53 14.49
N ARG A 494 8.46 15.57 15.14
CA ARG A 494 9.65 16.27 14.64
C ARG A 494 10.87 15.36 14.63
N ASP A 495 11.07 14.61 15.70
CA ASP A 495 12.19 13.67 15.81
C ASP A 495 12.04 12.52 14.79
N LEU A 496 10.82 12.04 14.55
CA LEU A 496 10.54 11.05 13.51
C LEU A 496 10.86 11.60 12.10
N ALA A 497 10.42 12.82 11.78
CA ALA A 497 10.72 13.45 10.49
C ALA A 497 12.24 13.66 10.29
N LYS A 498 12.97 14.03 11.34
CA LYS A 498 14.42 14.15 11.31
C LYS A 498 15.10 12.81 11.07
N LEU A 499 14.70 11.78 11.81
CA LEU A 499 15.23 10.43 11.66
C LEU A 499 14.96 9.87 10.27
N PHE A 500 13.74 10.09 9.72
CA PHE A 500 13.45 9.70 8.36
C PHE A 500 14.38 10.38 7.35
N ALA A 501 14.57 11.69 7.47
CA ALA A 501 15.47 12.44 6.58
C ALA A 501 16.94 12.01 6.69
N GLU A 502 17.38 11.53 7.86
CA GLU A 502 18.74 11.05 8.09
C GLU A 502 18.95 9.59 7.67
N ARG A 503 17.89 8.76 7.72
CA ARG A 503 17.97 7.30 7.55
C ARG A 503 17.43 6.78 6.24
N ALA A 504 16.44 7.43 5.63
CA ALA A 504 15.92 7.02 4.33
C ALA A 504 16.93 7.30 3.22
N ASP A 505 17.14 6.33 2.35
CA ASP A 505 18.02 6.43 1.19
C ASP A 505 17.20 6.55 -0.10
N HIS A 506 16.49 5.49 -0.48
CA HIS A 506 15.63 5.50 -1.67
C HIS A 506 14.26 4.87 -1.37
N LEU A 507 13.25 5.32 -2.10
CA LEU A 507 11.97 4.64 -2.24
C LEU A 507 11.84 4.15 -3.68
N PHE A 508 11.56 2.87 -3.86
CA PHE A 508 11.26 2.28 -5.15
C PHE A 508 9.83 1.77 -5.16
N ILE A 509 9.16 1.92 -6.29
CA ILE A 509 7.87 1.29 -6.59
C ILE A 509 8.05 0.57 -7.92
N LEU A 510 7.74 -0.71 -7.93
CA LEU A 510 7.79 -1.56 -9.11
C LEU A 510 6.44 -2.26 -9.26
N CYS A 511 5.88 -2.23 -10.47
CA CYS A 511 4.70 -3.01 -10.80
C CYS A 511 4.93 -3.76 -12.10
N ASN A 512 4.52 -5.01 -12.12
CA ASN A 512 4.63 -5.92 -13.24
C ASN A 512 3.30 -6.63 -13.53
N GLY A 513 3.07 -7.24 -14.69
CA GLY A 513 1.80 -7.82 -15.08
C GLY A 513 1.80 -8.97 -16.07
N GLY A 514 0.75 -9.77 -16.04
CA GLY A 514 0.42 -10.83 -16.98
C GLY A 514 -1.06 -10.78 -17.39
N GLU A 515 -1.66 -11.86 -17.91
CA GLU A 515 -3.04 -11.82 -18.39
C GLU A 515 -4.09 -11.84 -17.25
N ASP A 516 -3.81 -12.55 -16.17
CA ASP A 516 -4.74 -12.82 -15.07
C ASP A 516 -4.16 -12.54 -13.67
N TYR A 517 -3.03 -11.84 -13.60
CA TYR A 517 -2.32 -11.64 -12.35
C TYR A 517 -1.62 -10.28 -12.25
N ALA A 518 -1.32 -9.91 -10.99
CA ALA A 518 -0.81 -8.63 -10.60
C ALA A 518 0.26 -8.72 -9.50
N HIS A 519 1.41 -8.04 -9.65
CA HIS A 519 2.48 -7.94 -8.65
C HIS A 519 2.92 -6.50 -8.45
N GLY A 520 3.06 -6.07 -7.22
CA GLY A 520 3.58 -4.75 -6.87
C GLY A 520 4.59 -4.85 -5.74
N GLU A 521 5.63 -4.04 -5.82
CA GLU A 521 6.65 -3.90 -4.79
C GLU A 521 6.82 -2.43 -4.43
N ILE A 522 6.89 -2.15 -3.13
CA ILE A 522 7.33 -0.86 -2.58
C ILE A 522 8.52 -1.15 -1.68
N MET A 523 9.69 -0.69 -2.05
CA MET A 523 10.92 -0.92 -1.30
C MET A 523 11.48 0.41 -0.79
N LEU A 524 11.56 0.53 0.53
CA LEU A 524 12.28 1.62 1.20
C LEU A 524 13.67 1.12 1.58
N THR A 525 14.72 1.73 1.02
CA THR A 525 16.09 1.46 1.45
C THR A 525 16.55 2.47 2.50
N LEU A 526 17.40 2.01 3.41
CA LEU A 526 17.95 2.79 4.51
C LEU A 526 19.43 3.03 4.29
N VAL A 527 19.95 4.13 4.84
CA VAL A 527 21.37 4.51 4.76
C VAL A 527 22.29 3.45 5.38
N ASP A 528 21.86 2.85 6.49
CA ASP A 528 22.55 1.70 7.08
C ASP A 528 22.09 0.41 6.37
N GLY A 529 22.83 -0.02 5.38
CA GLY A 529 22.58 -1.24 4.62
C GLY A 529 23.05 -2.53 5.28
N GLN A 530 23.62 -2.49 6.50
CA GLN A 530 24.18 -3.67 7.19
C GLN A 530 23.27 -4.21 8.28
N THR A 531 22.62 -3.30 9.04
CA THR A 531 21.70 -3.66 10.12
C THR A 531 20.33 -3.98 9.54
N ASN A 532 19.65 -5.02 10.05
CA ASN A 532 18.29 -5.34 9.63
C ASN A 532 17.33 -4.16 9.88
N ALA A 533 16.46 -3.89 8.92
CA ALA A 533 15.55 -2.74 8.97
C ALA A 533 14.59 -2.80 10.16
N LEU A 534 14.10 -3.98 10.56
CA LEU A 534 13.24 -4.15 11.73
C LEU A 534 13.96 -3.76 13.02
N ASN A 535 15.20 -4.17 13.19
CA ASN A 535 16.03 -3.77 14.34
C ASN A 535 16.24 -2.25 14.36
N GLN A 536 16.52 -1.64 13.21
CA GLN A 536 16.66 -0.19 13.09
C GLN A 536 15.36 0.54 13.51
N ILE A 537 14.19 0.07 13.05
CA ILE A 537 12.88 0.66 13.40
C ILE A 537 12.63 0.57 14.90
N ILE A 538 12.81 -0.60 15.50
CA ILE A 538 12.58 -0.78 16.95
C ILE A 538 13.55 0.07 17.76
N THR A 539 14.83 0.14 17.35
CA THR A 539 15.81 1.01 18.00
C THR A 539 15.40 2.48 17.91
N ILE A 540 14.90 2.93 16.77
CA ILE A 540 14.37 4.28 16.58
C ILE A 540 13.16 4.50 17.50
N ALA A 541 12.18 3.62 17.46
CA ALA A 541 10.97 3.72 18.28
C ALA A 541 11.29 3.75 19.79
N ASN A 542 12.27 2.96 20.22
CA ASN A 542 12.71 2.95 21.61
C ASN A 542 13.48 4.22 21.99
N ASN A 543 13.95 5.04 21.04
CA ASN A 543 14.68 6.29 21.31
C ASN A 543 13.82 7.55 21.16
N LEU A 544 12.61 7.44 20.60
CA LEU A 544 11.59 8.51 20.53
C LEU A 544 10.80 8.61 21.83
#